data_44b5db3dee9cd3b32fd8b2d77e3ab00b
#
_entry.id   44b5db3dee9cd3b32fd8b2d77e3ab00b
#
_cell.length_a   1.000
_cell.length_b   1.000
_cell.length_c   1.000
_cell.angle_alpha   90.00
_cell.angle_beta   90.00
_cell.angle_gamma   90.00
#
_symmetry.space_group_name_H-M   'P 1'
#
loop_
_entity.id
_entity.type
_entity.pdbx_description
1 polymer ?
#
loop_
_entity_poly.entity_id
_entity_poly.type
_entity_poly.pdbx_seq_one_letter_code
_entity_poly.pdbx_strand_id
1 'polypeptide(L)'
;YPSHHPVREGKMGCTSCHTPHAGAVIGSLKTTEQKNDLCLKCHSRYQGPFDFEHAPVVEDCTICHAPHGAAANNLLTQNEPFLCLQCHSAHFHMARIGDSTPHSGPSGDASNRWGESGWIRAYGTKCTQCHSQVHGSDLPSQGVSSHGGSLSR
;
A
#
# COMPACT_ATOMS: atom_id res chain seq x y z
N TYR A 1 -9.97 3.71 -18.22
CA TYR A 1 -9.66 4.13 -16.86
C TYR A 1 -8.63 5.25 -16.88
N PRO A 2 -8.71 6.22 -15.97
CA PRO A 2 -7.74 7.32 -15.89
C PRO A 2 -6.36 6.84 -15.44
N SER A 3 -6.29 5.85 -14.57
CA SER A 3 -5.04 5.21 -14.16
C SER A 3 -4.89 3.88 -14.88
N HIS A 4 -3.83 3.71 -15.66
CA HIS A 4 -3.57 2.51 -16.46
C HIS A 4 -2.08 2.38 -16.78
N HIS A 5 -1.65 1.18 -17.14
CA HIS A 5 -0.36 0.98 -17.77
C HIS A 5 -0.32 1.64 -19.16
N PRO A 6 0.85 2.04 -19.67
CA PRO A 6 0.97 2.84 -20.90
C PRO A 6 0.78 2.01 -22.18
N VAL A 7 -0.30 1.22 -22.22
CA VAL A 7 -0.71 0.42 -23.38
C VAL A 7 -1.30 1.33 -24.46
N ARG A 8 -2.10 2.31 -24.05
CA ARG A 8 -2.72 3.28 -24.98
C ARG A 8 -1.69 4.20 -25.61
N GLU A 9 -0.59 4.44 -24.93
CA GLU A 9 0.54 5.25 -25.40
C GLU A 9 1.53 4.43 -26.24
N GLY A 10 1.23 3.16 -26.48
CA GLY A 10 2.07 2.28 -27.31
C GLY A 10 3.41 1.88 -26.69
N LYS A 11 3.63 2.15 -25.40
CA LYS A 11 4.87 1.82 -24.70
C LYS A 11 4.94 0.38 -24.25
N MET A 12 3.81 -0.30 -24.17
CA MET A 12 3.69 -1.72 -23.89
C MET A 12 2.43 -2.29 -24.53
N GLY A 13 2.33 -3.62 -24.63
CA GLY A 13 1.18 -4.31 -25.18
C GLY A 13 0.67 -5.40 -24.25
N CYS A 14 -0.46 -6.01 -24.58
CA CYS A 14 -1.02 -7.13 -23.85
C CYS A 14 0.00 -8.27 -23.69
N THR A 15 0.79 -8.50 -24.75
CA THR A 15 1.84 -9.52 -24.77
C THR A 15 3.07 -9.17 -23.93
N SER A 16 3.16 -7.99 -23.33
CA SER A 16 4.19 -7.70 -22.34
C SER A 16 3.96 -8.51 -21.05
N CYS A 17 2.70 -8.80 -20.73
CA CYS A 17 2.31 -9.54 -19.53
C CYS A 17 1.71 -10.91 -19.83
N HIS A 18 1.02 -11.05 -20.97
CA HIS A 18 0.31 -12.28 -21.34
C HIS A 18 0.98 -13.03 -22.48
N THR A 19 0.85 -14.35 -22.49
CA THR A 19 1.14 -15.19 -23.65
C THR A 19 -0.15 -15.67 -24.29
N PRO A 20 -0.38 -15.36 -25.59
CA PRO A 20 -1.62 -15.76 -26.28
C PRO A 20 -1.72 -17.27 -26.53
N HIS A 21 -0.62 -18.01 -26.41
CA HIS A 21 -0.53 -19.44 -26.69
C HIS A 21 -0.58 -20.32 -25.45
N ALA A 22 -1.35 -19.93 -24.44
CA ALA A 22 -1.52 -20.60 -23.17
C ALA A 22 -0.27 -20.54 -22.25
N GLY A 23 -0.40 -19.83 -21.15
CA GLY A 23 0.55 -19.86 -20.05
C GLY A 23 0.21 -20.97 -19.07
N ALA A 24 1.21 -21.39 -18.32
CA ALA A 24 1.03 -22.36 -17.21
C ALA A 24 0.25 -21.74 -16.02
N VAL A 25 0.13 -20.43 -15.99
CA VAL A 25 -0.48 -19.67 -14.90
C VAL A 25 -1.86 -19.13 -15.29
N ILE A 26 -2.76 -19.02 -14.32
CA ILE A 26 -4.10 -18.43 -14.51
C ILE A 26 -3.99 -17.06 -15.20
N GLY A 27 -4.80 -16.85 -16.24
CA GLY A 27 -4.76 -15.64 -17.06
C GLY A 27 -3.66 -15.61 -18.11
N SER A 28 -2.99 -16.73 -18.36
CA SER A 28 -1.90 -16.85 -19.35
C SER A 28 -0.77 -15.83 -19.13
N LEU A 29 -0.42 -15.59 -17.88
CA LEU A 29 0.65 -14.65 -17.51
C LEU A 29 2.03 -15.22 -17.88
N LYS A 30 2.93 -14.34 -18.28
CA LYS A 30 4.35 -14.64 -18.57
C LYS A 30 5.18 -14.76 -17.29
N THR A 31 4.70 -15.51 -16.33
CA THR A 31 5.43 -15.85 -15.11
C THR A 31 5.26 -17.33 -14.83
N THR A 32 6.21 -17.92 -14.13
CA THR A 32 6.23 -19.37 -13.85
C THR A 32 5.76 -19.71 -12.45
N GLU A 33 5.89 -18.82 -11.50
CA GLU A 33 5.62 -19.09 -10.09
C GLU A 33 4.71 -18.03 -9.46
N GLN A 34 5.20 -16.81 -9.29
CA GLN A 34 4.47 -15.75 -8.61
C GLN A 34 4.12 -14.60 -9.56
N LYS A 35 2.93 -14.03 -9.40
CA LYS A 35 2.53 -12.84 -10.17
C LYS A 35 3.46 -11.66 -9.95
N ASN A 36 3.99 -11.52 -8.75
CA ASN A 36 4.93 -10.46 -8.40
C ASN A 36 6.17 -10.44 -9.31
N ASP A 37 6.68 -11.60 -9.70
CA ASP A 37 7.85 -11.70 -10.61
C ASP A 37 7.61 -10.99 -11.92
N LEU A 38 6.38 -11.04 -12.42
CA LEU A 38 6.02 -10.32 -13.65
C LEU A 38 6.07 -8.82 -13.47
N CYS A 39 5.53 -8.33 -12.37
CA CYS A 39 5.50 -6.91 -12.04
C CYS A 39 6.91 -6.36 -11.81
N LEU A 40 7.72 -7.10 -11.09
CA LEU A 40 9.07 -6.71 -10.69
C LEU A 40 10.08 -6.66 -11.85
N LYS A 41 9.77 -7.27 -13.01
CA LYS A 41 10.59 -7.08 -14.22
C LYS A 41 10.74 -5.61 -14.63
N CYS A 42 9.74 -4.79 -14.34
CA CYS A 42 9.75 -3.36 -14.63
C CYS A 42 9.77 -2.51 -13.35
N HIS A 43 9.19 -3.01 -12.28
CA HIS A 43 9.06 -2.33 -10.99
C HIS A 43 10.08 -2.83 -9.95
N SER A 44 11.32 -3.10 -10.38
CA SER A 44 12.38 -3.70 -9.55
C SER A 44 12.69 -2.94 -8.26
N ARG A 45 12.42 -1.64 -8.20
CA ARG A 45 12.59 -0.82 -6.99
C ARG A 45 11.74 -1.27 -5.79
N TYR A 46 10.71 -2.06 -6.04
CA TYR A 46 9.82 -2.61 -5.01
C TYR A 46 10.13 -4.07 -4.68
N GLN A 47 11.19 -4.61 -5.26
CA GLN A 47 11.67 -5.95 -4.98
C GLN A 47 12.44 -5.97 -3.67
N GLY A 48 11.90 -6.69 -2.69
CA GLY A 48 12.63 -6.98 -1.44
C GLY A 48 13.81 -7.94 -1.64
N PRO A 49 14.32 -8.53 -0.58
CA PRO A 49 13.78 -8.38 0.77
C PRO A 49 14.06 -7.02 1.40
N PHE A 50 13.14 -6.54 2.22
CA PHE A 50 13.32 -5.35 3.05
C PHE A 50 13.38 -5.74 4.52
N ASP A 51 14.09 -4.99 5.35
CA ASP A 51 14.12 -5.22 6.81
C ASP A 51 12.71 -5.08 7.43
N PHE A 52 11.89 -4.19 6.87
CA PHE A 52 10.50 -3.99 7.25
C PHE A 52 9.61 -4.25 6.03
N GLU A 53 9.10 -5.46 5.93
CA GLU A 53 8.22 -5.87 4.85
C GLU A 53 6.75 -5.58 5.17
N HIS A 54 5.97 -5.34 4.12
CA HIS A 54 4.52 -5.27 4.20
C HIS A 54 3.95 -6.55 3.59
N ALA A 55 3.35 -7.39 4.41
CA ALA A 55 2.94 -8.74 4.03
C ALA A 55 2.14 -8.81 2.71
N PRO A 56 1.09 -7.99 2.46
CA PRO A 56 0.36 -8.06 1.20
C PRO A 56 1.21 -7.71 -0.03
N VAL A 57 2.26 -6.92 0.12
CA VAL A 57 3.18 -6.58 -0.98
C VAL A 57 4.03 -7.78 -1.36
N VAL A 58 4.47 -8.53 -0.37
CA VAL A 58 5.24 -9.78 -0.58
C VAL A 58 4.35 -10.85 -1.19
N GLU A 59 3.08 -10.90 -0.77
CA GLU A 59 2.14 -11.92 -1.21
C GLU A 59 1.70 -11.74 -2.67
N ASP A 60 1.05 -10.62 -3.00
CA ASP A 60 0.53 -10.36 -4.35
C ASP A 60 0.27 -8.86 -4.57
N CYS A 61 0.95 -8.26 -5.54
CA CYS A 61 0.75 -6.86 -5.94
C CYS A 61 -0.73 -6.56 -6.27
N THR A 62 -1.48 -7.55 -6.76
CA THR A 62 -2.88 -7.36 -7.18
C THR A 62 -3.87 -7.30 -6.01
N ILE A 63 -3.43 -7.49 -4.79
CA ILE A 63 -4.22 -7.19 -3.58
C ILE A 63 -4.59 -5.69 -3.57
N CYS A 64 -3.63 -4.85 -3.92
CA CYS A 64 -3.82 -3.39 -3.92
C CYS A 64 -3.98 -2.80 -5.32
N HIS A 65 -3.37 -3.39 -6.35
CA HIS A 65 -3.33 -2.84 -7.70
C HIS A 65 -4.19 -3.60 -8.70
N ALA A 66 -4.90 -2.86 -9.56
CA ALA A 66 -5.67 -3.39 -10.69
C ALA A 66 -4.87 -3.15 -12.00
N PRO A 67 -4.10 -4.13 -12.49
CA PRO A 67 -3.12 -3.93 -13.55
C PRO A 67 -3.72 -3.53 -14.91
N HIS A 68 -5.00 -3.81 -15.15
CA HIS A 68 -5.67 -3.44 -16.39
C HIS A 68 -6.25 -2.00 -16.38
N GLY A 69 -6.20 -1.34 -15.21
CA GLY A 69 -6.67 0.03 -15.04
C GLY A 69 -7.62 0.19 -13.86
N ALA A 70 -7.61 1.37 -13.30
CA ALA A 70 -8.42 1.74 -12.15
C ALA A 70 -8.96 3.18 -12.28
N ALA A 71 -10.07 3.45 -11.60
CA ALA A 71 -10.54 4.82 -11.38
C ALA A 71 -9.70 5.53 -10.32
N ALA A 72 -9.16 4.78 -9.36
CA ALA A 72 -8.24 5.27 -8.35
C ALA A 72 -6.85 5.55 -8.93
N ASN A 73 -6.11 6.45 -8.30
CA ASN A 73 -4.75 6.77 -8.71
C ASN A 73 -3.80 5.57 -8.53
N ASN A 74 -2.70 5.57 -9.27
CA ASN A 74 -1.63 4.56 -9.16
C ASN A 74 -2.13 3.11 -9.33
N LEU A 75 -3.16 2.91 -10.16
CA LEU A 75 -3.78 1.59 -10.37
C LEU A 75 -4.34 0.94 -9.10
N LEU A 76 -4.61 1.70 -8.06
CA LEU A 76 -5.18 1.14 -6.83
C LEU A 76 -6.61 0.66 -7.06
N THR A 77 -6.99 -0.43 -6.40
CA THR A 77 -8.35 -0.96 -6.44
C THR A 77 -9.35 -0.01 -5.78
N GLN A 78 -8.89 0.76 -4.79
CA GLN A 78 -9.62 1.84 -4.14
C GLN A 78 -8.67 2.99 -3.78
N ASN A 79 -9.22 4.21 -3.65
CA ASN A 79 -8.46 5.33 -3.12
C ASN A 79 -8.25 5.19 -1.60
N GLU A 80 -7.15 5.78 -1.14
CA GLU A 80 -6.92 5.98 0.28
C GLU A 80 -7.95 6.96 0.89
N PRO A 81 -8.31 6.78 2.16
CA PRO A 81 -7.80 5.78 3.11
C PRO A 81 -8.52 4.41 3.02
N PHE A 82 -9.56 4.29 2.20
CA PHE A 82 -10.46 3.13 2.17
C PHE A 82 -9.73 1.83 1.80
N LEU A 83 -8.73 1.89 0.91
CA LEU A 83 -7.91 0.73 0.59
C LEU A 83 -7.21 0.18 1.85
N CYS A 84 -6.59 1.05 2.61
CA CYS A 84 -5.86 0.68 3.81
C CYS A 84 -6.77 0.14 4.91
N LEU A 85 -7.96 0.71 5.04
CA LEU A 85 -8.96 0.35 6.04
C LEU A 85 -9.62 -1.02 5.78
N GLN A 86 -9.36 -1.66 4.65
CA GLN A 86 -9.82 -3.04 4.43
C GLN A 86 -9.11 -4.05 5.36
N CYS A 87 -7.89 -3.76 5.76
CA CYS A 87 -7.07 -4.63 6.59
C CYS A 87 -6.65 -3.96 7.91
N HIS A 88 -6.48 -2.65 7.90
CA HIS A 88 -6.07 -1.89 9.07
C HIS A 88 -7.27 -1.26 9.76
N SER A 89 -7.34 -1.38 11.07
CA SER A 89 -8.28 -0.60 11.86
C SER A 89 -7.93 0.88 11.81
N ALA A 90 -8.92 1.73 12.00
CA ALA A 90 -8.73 3.17 12.03
C ALA A 90 -7.59 3.57 12.98
N HIS A 91 -6.70 4.41 12.51
CA HIS A 91 -5.46 4.73 13.17
C HIS A 91 -5.70 5.55 14.45
N PHE A 92 -5.05 5.17 15.55
CA PHE A 92 -5.24 5.78 16.87
C PHE A 92 -5.15 7.30 16.86
N HIS A 93 -4.15 7.87 16.20
CA HIS A 93 -3.93 9.31 16.18
C HIS A 93 -4.75 10.07 15.15
N MET A 94 -5.50 9.38 14.31
CA MET A 94 -6.35 9.99 13.28
C MET A 94 -7.84 9.81 13.58
N ALA A 95 -8.24 8.65 14.07
CA ALA A 95 -9.64 8.26 14.12
C ALA A 95 -10.20 8.07 15.54
N ARG A 96 -9.36 8.08 16.56
CA ARG A 96 -9.84 7.94 17.92
C ARG A 96 -10.54 9.22 18.37
N ILE A 97 -11.80 9.11 18.75
CA ILE A 97 -12.51 10.20 19.42
C ILE A 97 -11.72 10.51 20.69
N GLY A 98 -11.21 11.73 20.78
CA GLY A 98 -10.42 12.12 21.92
C GLY A 98 -11.25 12.09 23.17
N ASP A 99 -10.97 11.15 24.06
CA ASP A 99 -11.16 11.45 25.44
C ASP A 99 -9.98 12.39 25.80
N SER A 100 -10.29 13.43 26.55
CA SER A 100 -9.32 14.41 27.01
C SER A 100 -8.40 13.87 28.12
N THR A 101 -8.41 12.56 28.36
CA THR A 101 -7.52 11.93 29.33
C THR A 101 -6.21 11.56 28.66
N PRO A 102 -5.08 11.99 29.22
CA PRO A 102 -3.77 11.54 28.76
C PRO A 102 -3.69 10.02 28.95
N HIS A 103 -3.75 9.25 27.88
CA HIS A 103 -3.46 7.83 27.97
C HIS A 103 -1.95 7.65 28.10
N SER A 104 -1.49 7.62 29.32
CA SER A 104 -0.16 7.17 29.68
C SER A 104 -0.05 5.65 29.54
N GLY A 105 -0.07 5.17 28.30
CA GLY A 105 0.41 3.84 27.99
C GLY A 105 1.93 3.81 28.03
N PRO A 106 2.58 2.62 28.03
CA PRO A 106 4.04 2.51 28.02
C PRO A 106 4.70 3.18 26.81
N SER A 107 3.96 3.62 25.85
CA SER A 107 4.37 4.38 24.66
C SER A 107 4.06 5.87 24.71
N GLY A 108 3.61 6.37 25.85
CA GLY A 108 3.70 7.78 26.20
C GLY A 108 2.88 8.79 25.42
N ASP A 109 2.09 8.44 24.41
CA ASP A 109 1.21 9.42 23.79
C ASP A 109 0.24 8.81 22.80
N ALA A 110 -0.93 8.46 23.27
CA ALA A 110 -2.04 8.06 22.40
C ALA A 110 -3.20 9.07 22.43
N SER A 111 -2.94 10.31 22.78
CA SER A 111 -3.95 11.34 22.64
C SER A 111 -4.16 11.62 21.16
N ASN A 112 -5.42 11.54 20.72
CA ASN A 112 -5.78 11.98 19.38
C ASN A 112 -5.46 13.49 19.28
N ARG A 113 -4.38 13.79 18.58
CA ARG A 113 -3.90 15.17 18.34
C ARG A 113 -4.99 16.11 17.78
N TRP A 114 -5.99 15.55 17.13
CA TRP A 114 -7.02 16.27 16.40
C TRP A 114 -8.37 16.28 17.10
N GLY A 115 -8.53 15.70 18.28
CA GLY A 115 -9.77 15.66 19.01
C GLY A 115 -10.92 15.05 18.21
N GLU A 116 -12.09 15.62 18.33
CA GLU A 116 -13.29 15.17 17.61
C GLU A 116 -13.16 15.25 16.08
N SER A 117 -12.31 16.13 15.57
CA SER A 117 -12.06 16.23 14.12
C SER A 117 -11.22 15.08 13.56
N GLY A 118 -10.71 14.16 14.40
CA GLY A 118 -9.86 13.05 13.97
C GLY A 118 -10.50 12.17 12.90
N TRP A 119 -11.79 11.88 13.03
CA TRP A 119 -12.52 11.10 12.03
C TRP A 119 -12.60 11.79 10.67
N ILE A 120 -12.95 13.07 10.64
CA ILE A 120 -13.03 13.85 9.41
C ILE A 120 -11.67 13.89 8.74
N ARG A 121 -10.61 14.06 9.51
CA ARG A 121 -9.24 14.08 9.00
C ARG A 121 -8.79 12.70 8.51
N ALA A 122 -9.16 11.63 9.20
CA ALA A 122 -8.84 10.27 8.79
C ALA A 122 -9.39 9.93 7.40
N TYR A 123 -10.62 10.31 7.12
CA TYR A 123 -11.24 10.07 5.81
C TYR A 123 -10.82 11.08 4.75
N GLY A 124 -10.36 12.25 5.13
CA GLY A 124 -9.87 13.29 4.23
C GLY A 124 -8.37 13.26 3.97
N THR A 125 -7.61 12.36 4.62
CA THR A 125 -6.15 12.31 4.56
C THR A 125 -5.70 10.98 3.98
N LYS A 126 -4.72 11.02 3.09
CA LYS A 126 -4.08 9.78 2.60
C LYS A 126 -3.14 9.23 3.66
N CYS A 127 -3.22 7.93 3.92
CA CYS A 127 -2.32 7.25 4.86
C CYS A 127 -0.86 7.37 4.43
N THR A 128 -0.60 7.36 3.13
CA THR A 128 0.75 7.50 2.55
C THR A 128 1.39 8.87 2.70
N GLN A 129 0.67 9.88 3.19
CA GLN A 129 1.29 11.16 3.58
C GLN A 129 2.26 10.99 4.76
N CYS A 130 2.00 10.02 5.63
CA CYS A 130 2.85 9.69 6.78
C CYS A 130 3.48 8.30 6.63
N HIS A 131 2.76 7.32 6.10
CA HIS A 131 3.23 5.96 5.86
C HIS A 131 3.69 5.79 4.42
N SER A 132 4.77 6.47 4.04
CA SER A 132 5.21 6.54 2.64
C SER A 132 5.91 5.27 2.14
N GLN A 133 6.31 4.36 3.02
CA GLN A 133 7.07 3.16 2.70
C GLN A 133 6.21 1.89 2.68
N VAL A 134 5.00 1.98 2.17
CA VAL A 134 4.04 0.87 2.17
C VAL A 134 4.50 -0.37 1.39
N HIS A 135 5.48 -0.23 0.51
CA HIS A 135 6.05 -1.37 -0.24
C HIS A 135 7.19 -2.07 0.50
N GLY A 136 7.64 -1.52 1.61
CA GLY A 136 8.76 -2.01 2.40
C GLY A 136 9.82 -0.95 2.60
N SER A 137 10.66 -1.11 3.62
CA SER A 137 11.73 -0.19 3.97
C SER A 137 12.88 -0.90 4.68
N ASP A 138 14.09 -0.48 4.41
CA ASP A 138 15.29 -0.89 5.16
C ASP A 138 15.63 0.11 6.28
N LEU A 139 14.87 1.19 6.37
CA LEU A 139 15.07 2.19 7.41
C LEU A 139 14.14 1.91 8.58
N PRO A 140 14.69 1.79 9.80
CA PRO A 140 13.86 1.74 11.00
C PRO A 140 13.04 3.01 11.05
N SER A 141 11.72 2.85 10.97
CA SER A 141 10.82 3.98 11.09
C SER A 141 10.99 4.59 12.47
N GLN A 142 11.64 5.73 12.54
CA GLN A 142 11.69 6.55 13.74
C GLN A 142 12.22 5.80 14.97
N GLY A 143 13.52 5.61 15.07
CA GLY A 143 14.21 4.79 16.08
C GLY A 143 13.99 5.13 17.55
N VAL A 144 13.01 5.92 17.92
CA VAL A 144 12.78 6.35 19.30
C VAL A 144 11.35 6.07 19.78
N SER A 145 10.43 5.79 18.91
CA SER A 145 9.08 5.41 19.32
C SER A 145 8.89 3.91 19.10
N SER A 146 8.13 3.29 19.98
CA SER A 146 7.69 1.89 19.92
C SER A 146 6.96 1.49 18.63
N HIS A 147 7.03 2.28 17.59
CA HIS A 147 6.34 2.13 16.32
C HIS A 147 7.27 1.68 15.19
N GLY A 148 8.31 0.92 15.52
CA GLY A 148 9.32 0.44 14.58
C GLY A 148 8.83 -0.35 13.37
N GLY A 149 7.55 -0.71 13.31
CA GLY A 149 6.94 -1.39 12.16
C GLY A 149 6.01 -0.51 11.32
N SER A 150 6.05 0.81 11.47
CA SER A 150 5.03 1.68 10.87
C SER A 150 5.27 2.07 9.40
N LEU A 151 6.29 1.56 8.74
CA LEU A 151 6.59 1.83 7.32
C LEU A 151 6.50 3.33 6.96
N SER A 152 6.96 4.17 7.85
CA SER A 152 7.00 5.62 7.70
C SER A 152 8.42 6.13 7.60
N ARG A 153 8.59 7.28 7.01
CA ARG A 153 9.87 8.00 7.03
C ARG A 153 10.05 8.78 8.30
#